data_1cb8e1db0d185d4f80cccd589be1be78
#
_entry.id   1cb8e1db0d185d4f80cccd589be1be78
#
_cell.length_a   1.000
_cell.length_b   1.000
_cell.length_c   1.000
_cell.angle_alpha   90.00
_cell.angle_beta   90.00
_cell.angle_gamma   90.00
#
_symmetry.space_group_name_H-M   'P 1'
#
loop_
_entity.id
_entity.type
_entity.pdbx_description
1 polymer ?
#
loop_
_entity_poly.entity_id
_entity_poly.type
_entity_poly.pdbx_seq_one_letter_code
_entity_poly.pdbx_strand_id
1 'polypeptide(L)'
;MISIKVSACGVCGSDIHMWKAGKGWGPDNGEDFFMGHEFCGVVTDPGDSAFSVGDRVVFWANLYCGVCDMCRAGQEHLCRQVDGTNYIGFVCNGAYAEQFVGRASNAYLLPDSVSDVAAGLIDPLMVAYHAVRKSGIRLQDKVLVIGAGIIGQMIGALAKKAG
;
A
#
# COMPACT_ATOMS: atom_id res chain seq x y z
N MET A 1 -3.11 -2.79 17.52
CA MET A 1 -2.40 -3.59 16.46
C MET A 1 -3.29 -4.75 16.10
N ILE A 2 -3.20 -5.25 14.87
CA ILE A 2 -3.84 -6.51 14.44
C ILE A 2 -2.78 -7.43 13.85
N SER A 3 -3.01 -8.74 13.96
CA SER A 3 -2.21 -9.77 13.29
C SER A 3 -2.99 -10.35 12.13
N ILE A 4 -2.31 -10.59 11.03
CA ILE A 4 -2.90 -11.23 9.85
C ILE A 4 -2.03 -12.40 9.38
N LYS A 5 -2.68 -13.39 8.78
CA LYS A 5 -2.03 -14.33 7.88
C LYS A 5 -2.01 -13.71 6.48
N VAL A 6 -0.83 -13.53 5.91
CA VAL A 6 -0.68 -12.94 4.57
C VAL A 6 -1.23 -13.89 3.52
N SER A 7 -2.10 -13.40 2.65
CA SER A 7 -2.69 -14.18 1.55
C SER A 7 -1.99 -13.92 0.22
N ALA A 8 -1.61 -12.67 -0.03
CA ALA A 8 -0.86 -12.28 -1.21
C ALA A 8 -0.05 -11.01 -0.92
N CYS A 9 1.12 -10.91 -1.55
CA CYS A 9 1.95 -9.70 -1.53
C CYS A 9 2.52 -9.47 -2.94
N GLY A 10 2.30 -8.27 -3.48
CA GLY A 10 2.85 -7.83 -4.76
C GLY A 10 4.35 -7.55 -4.66
N VAL A 11 5.02 -7.54 -5.80
CA VAL A 11 6.43 -7.14 -5.92
C VAL A 11 6.50 -5.79 -6.61
N CYS A 12 6.89 -4.78 -5.87
CA CYS A 12 7.07 -3.42 -6.37
C CYS A 12 8.43 -3.24 -7.07
N GLY A 13 8.53 -2.26 -7.95
CA GLY A 13 9.81 -1.85 -8.51
C GLY A 13 10.83 -1.42 -7.46
N SER A 14 10.38 -0.86 -6.34
CA SER A 14 11.22 -0.48 -5.19
C SER A 14 11.86 -1.69 -4.50
N ASP A 15 11.14 -2.81 -4.38
CA ASP A 15 11.69 -4.06 -3.83
C ASP A 15 12.85 -4.57 -4.69
N ILE A 16 12.67 -4.51 -6.03
CA ILE A 16 13.72 -4.89 -6.99
C ILE A 16 14.93 -3.96 -6.86
N HIS A 17 14.70 -2.65 -6.67
CA HIS A 17 15.79 -1.69 -6.46
C HIS A 17 16.57 -1.98 -5.17
N MET A 18 15.87 -2.23 -4.05
CA MET A 18 16.48 -2.59 -2.78
C MET A 18 17.29 -3.90 -2.89
N TRP A 19 16.72 -4.91 -3.52
CA TRP A 19 17.39 -6.19 -3.74
C TRP A 19 18.66 -6.04 -4.58
N LYS A 20 18.62 -5.27 -5.67
CA LYS A 20 19.81 -5.02 -6.51
C LYS A 20 20.87 -4.19 -5.80
N ALA A 21 20.47 -3.28 -4.93
CA ALA A 21 21.40 -2.49 -4.13
C ALA A 21 22.08 -3.29 -3.00
N GLY A 22 21.59 -4.50 -2.71
CA GLY A 22 22.09 -5.37 -1.63
C GLY A 22 21.80 -4.82 -0.23
N LYS A 23 20.96 -3.82 -0.11
CA LYS A 23 20.51 -3.24 1.16
C LYS A 23 19.10 -2.68 1.04
N GLY A 24 18.30 -2.82 2.10
CA GLY A 24 17.02 -2.13 2.26
C GLY A 24 17.20 -0.71 2.75
N TRP A 25 16.09 0.00 2.88
CA TRP A 25 16.02 1.27 3.62
C TRP A 25 15.60 1.03 5.09
N GLY A 26 15.52 -0.24 5.50
CA GLY A 26 15.23 -0.63 6.87
C GLY A 26 16.32 -0.20 7.85
N PRO A 27 16.05 -0.34 9.15
CA PRO A 27 17.01 0.00 10.18
C PRO A 27 18.31 -0.82 10.00
N ASP A 28 19.43 -0.13 9.97
CA ASP A 28 20.77 -0.75 9.91
C ASP A 28 21.18 -1.18 11.34
N ASN A 29 20.45 -2.16 11.88
CA ASN A 29 20.65 -2.69 13.23
C ASN A 29 21.21 -4.13 13.23
N GLY A 30 21.60 -4.65 12.06
CA GLY A 30 22.12 -6.02 11.90
C GLY A 30 21.05 -7.12 12.03
N GLU A 31 19.76 -6.77 12.07
CA GLU A 31 18.66 -7.73 12.09
C GLU A 31 18.13 -7.98 10.69
N ASP A 32 17.55 -9.17 10.48
CA ASP A 32 16.86 -9.52 9.25
C ASP A 32 15.68 -8.58 9.01
N PHE A 33 15.56 -8.11 7.77
CA PHE A 33 14.53 -7.19 7.34
C PHE A 33 13.65 -7.81 6.25
N PHE A 34 12.35 -7.84 6.49
CA PHE A 34 11.37 -8.34 5.53
C PHE A 34 10.77 -7.20 4.72
N MET A 35 10.97 -7.19 3.41
CA MET A 35 10.33 -6.25 2.49
C MET A 35 8.85 -6.63 2.25
N GLY A 36 8.21 -5.98 1.29
CA GLY A 36 6.83 -6.23 0.86
C GLY A 36 5.84 -5.28 1.50
N HIS A 37 5.19 -4.46 0.68
CA HIS A 37 4.28 -3.39 1.11
C HIS A 37 2.95 -3.38 0.34
N GLU A 38 2.78 -4.20 -0.69
CA GLU A 38 1.59 -4.31 -1.53
C GLU A 38 0.85 -5.61 -1.17
N PHE A 39 0.13 -5.67 -0.03
CA PHE A 39 -0.34 -6.95 0.50
C PHE A 39 -1.76 -6.93 1.06
N CYS A 40 -2.32 -8.14 1.13
CA CYS A 40 -3.56 -8.43 1.81
C CYS A 40 -3.43 -9.71 2.65
N GLY A 41 -4.41 -9.93 3.52
CA GLY A 41 -4.44 -11.13 4.34
C GLY A 41 -5.74 -11.28 5.11
N VAL A 42 -5.75 -12.29 5.97
CA VAL A 42 -6.88 -12.62 6.84
C VAL A 42 -6.50 -12.33 8.29
N VAL A 43 -7.35 -11.61 9.00
CA VAL A 43 -7.16 -11.29 10.42
C VAL A 43 -7.14 -12.57 11.25
N THR A 44 -6.07 -12.77 11.99
CA THR A 44 -5.89 -13.89 12.94
C THR A 44 -6.02 -13.44 14.40
N ASP A 45 -5.67 -12.18 14.67
CA ASP A 45 -5.88 -11.53 15.97
C ASP A 45 -6.26 -10.06 15.73
N PRO A 46 -7.49 -9.65 16.07
CA PRO A 46 -7.96 -8.28 15.88
C PRO A 46 -7.45 -7.31 16.96
N GLY A 47 -6.83 -7.78 18.03
CA GLY A 47 -6.51 -6.94 19.20
C GLY A 47 -7.73 -6.14 19.67
N ASP A 48 -7.52 -4.87 20.03
CA ASP A 48 -8.59 -3.95 20.46
C ASP A 48 -9.22 -3.18 19.27
N SER A 49 -9.19 -3.73 18.05
CA SER A 49 -9.76 -3.07 16.87
C SER A 49 -11.21 -3.48 16.62
N ALA A 50 -11.85 -2.83 15.64
CA ALA A 50 -13.19 -3.18 15.21
C ALA A 50 -13.23 -4.38 14.22
N PHE A 51 -12.08 -4.95 13.87
CA PHE A 51 -12.01 -6.14 13.01
C PHE A 51 -12.38 -7.42 13.78
N SER A 52 -12.72 -8.45 13.03
CA SER A 52 -12.99 -9.80 13.56
C SER A 52 -11.98 -10.79 12.99
N VAL A 53 -11.75 -11.89 13.71
CA VAL A 53 -10.98 -13.03 13.16
C VAL A 53 -11.69 -13.55 11.92
N GLY A 54 -10.93 -13.72 10.83
CA GLY A 54 -11.45 -14.14 9.54
C GLY A 54 -11.74 -12.98 8.57
N ASP A 55 -11.75 -11.73 9.03
CA ASP A 55 -11.89 -10.58 8.15
C ASP A 55 -10.76 -10.54 7.14
N ARG A 56 -11.09 -10.32 5.86
CA ARG A 56 -10.14 -10.10 4.80
C ARG A 56 -9.79 -8.62 4.74
N VAL A 57 -8.50 -8.30 4.78
CA VAL A 57 -8.02 -6.92 4.82
C VAL A 57 -6.90 -6.68 3.82
N VAL A 58 -6.82 -5.45 3.33
CA VAL A 58 -5.68 -4.88 2.63
C VAL A 58 -5.06 -3.81 3.49
N PHE A 59 -3.75 -3.64 3.42
CA PHE A 59 -3.05 -2.61 4.17
C PHE A 59 -2.62 -1.45 3.28
N TRP A 60 -2.80 -0.25 3.78
CA TRP A 60 -2.12 0.92 3.27
C TRP A 60 -0.73 1.01 3.92
N ALA A 61 0.31 0.90 3.10
CA ALA A 61 1.67 0.79 3.60
C ALA A 61 2.23 2.07 4.20
N ASN A 62 1.63 3.24 3.91
CA ASN A 62 2.11 4.52 4.41
C ASN A 62 1.90 4.66 5.92
N LEU A 63 2.99 4.82 6.67
CA LEU A 63 2.95 5.08 8.10
C LEU A 63 2.83 6.58 8.35
N TYR A 64 1.87 6.97 9.18
CA TYR A 64 1.58 8.37 9.49
C TYR A 64 1.38 8.59 11.00
N CYS A 65 1.56 9.83 11.47
CA CYS A 65 1.49 10.12 12.90
C CYS A 65 0.06 10.25 13.45
N GLY A 66 -0.94 10.56 12.61
CA GLY A 66 -2.33 10.75 12.99
C GLY A 66 -2.65 12.08 13.71
N VAL A 67 -1.64 12.90 14.06
CA VAL A 67 -1.85 14.07 14.95
C VAL A 67 -1.41 15.42 14.34
N CYS A 68 -0.60 15.44 13.28
CA CYS A 68 -0.19 16.70 12.64
C CYS A 68 -1.36 17.32 11.84
N ASP A 69 -1.18 18.55 11.39
CA ASP A 69 -2.17 19.30 10.62
C ASP A 69 -2.59 18.57 9.33
N MET A 70 -1.65 17.95 8.61
CA MET A 70 -1.94 17.18 7.41
C MET A 70 -2.79 15.94 7.73
N CYS A 71 -2.42 15.17 8.75
CA CYS A 71 -3.21 14.00 9.17
C CYS A 71 -4.61 14.40 9.63
N ARG A 72 -4.76 15.48 10.39
CA ARG A 72 -6.08 15.98 10.83
C ARG A 72 -6.92 16.52 9.67
N ALA A 73 -6.28 16.91 8.57
CA ALA A 73 -6.96 17.34 7.34
C ALA A 73 -7.28 16.16 6.38
N GLY A 74 -7.04 14.89 6.78
CA GLY A 74 -7.24 13.73 5.92
C GLY A 74 -6.22 13.63 4.78
N GLN A 75 -5.03 14.18 4.99
CA GLN A 75 -3.91 14.18 4.04
C GLN A 75 -2.71 13.44 4.64
N GLU A 76 -2.92 12.25 5.14
CA GLU A 76 -1.93 11.44 5.84
C GLU A 76 -0.70 11.13 4.98
N HIS A 77 -0.88 11.08 3.66
CA HIS A 77 0.21 10.92 2.68
C HIS A 77 1.18 12.13 2.66
N LEU A 78 0.79 13.27 3.26
CA LEU A 78 1.61 14.45 3.47
C LEU A 78 1.98 14.66 4.95
N CYS A 79 1.98 13.59 5.73
CA CYS A 79 2.30 13.65 7.17
C CYS A 79 3.66 14.31 7.39
N ARG A 80 3.70 15.34 8.26
CA ARG A 80 4.93 16.11 8.53
C ARG A 80 5.91 15.42 9.47
N GLN A 81 5.49 14.32 10.11
CA GLN A 81 6.33 13.55 11.04
C GLN A 81 7.05 12.39 10.34
N VAL A 82 6.88 12.30 9.03
CA VAL A 82 7.48 11.26 8.21
C VAL A 82 8.16 11.90 6.99
N ASP A 83 9.30 11.38 6.61
CA ASP A 83 10.15 11.92 5.54
C ASP A 83 9.81 11.37 4.14
N GLY A 84 8.64 10.72 4.00
CA GLY A 84 8.22 10.10 2.75
C GLY A 84 8.80 8.70 2.51
N THR A 85 9.70 8.21 3.39
CA THR A 85 10.21 6.82 3.34
C THR A 85 9.56 5.91 4.38
N ASN A 86 8.67 6.46 5.22
CA ASN A 86 8.00 5.72 6.30
C ASN A 86 6.90 4.81 5.77
N TYR A 87 7.32 3.74 5.10
CA TYR A 87 6.43 2.70 4.61
C TYR A 87 6.70 1.36 5.30
N ILE A 88 5.63 0.58 5.50
CA ILE A 88 5.74 -0.85 5.81
C ILE A 88 6.61 -1.50 4.73
N GLY A 89 7.54 -2.37 5.11
CA GLY A 89 8.47 -2.98 4.18
C GLY A 89 9.64 -2.08 3.74
N PHE A 90 9.77 -0.87 4.31
CA PHE A 90 10.88 0.07 4.08
C PHE A 90 11.61 0.42 5.38
N VAL A 91 10.88 0.86 6.41
CA VAL A 91 11.44 1.26 7.72
C VAL A 91 11.07 0.30 8.84
N CYS A 92 10.20 -0.63 8.57
CA CYS A 92 9.83 -1.74 9.45
C CYS A 92 9.52 -2.96 8.59
N ASN A 93 9.47 -4.13 9.22
CA ASN A 93 9.16 -5.38 8.53
C ASN A 93 7.87 -5.28 7.73
N GLY A 94 7.91 -5.80 6.50
CA GLY A 94 6.79 -5.90 5.59
C GLY A 94 6.19 -7.30 5.52
N ALA A 95 5.53 -7.60 4.41
CA ALA A 95 4.68 -8.76 4.26
C ALA A 95 5.24 -9.87 3.33
N TYR A 96 6.54 -9.88 3.03
CA TYR A 96 7.17 -11.06 2.46
C TYR A 96 7.42 -12.10 3.55
N ALA A 97 6.33 -12.45 4.25
CA ALA A 97 6.29 -13.37 5.38
C ALA A 97 4.91 -14.06 5.42
N GLU A 98 4.79 -15.13 6.18
CA GLU A 98 3.51 -15.82 6.37
C GLU A 98 2.53 -15.03 7.23
N GLN A 99 3.07 -14.22 8.14
CA GLN A 99 2.31 -13.41 9.10
C GLN A 99 2.84 -11.97 9.12
N PHE A 100 1.93 -11.05 9.38
CA PHE A 100 2.27 -9.65 9.55
C PHE A 100 1.48 -9.05 10.73
N VAL A 101 2.12 -8.16 11.46
CA VAL A 101 1.50 -7.41 12.56
C VAL A 101 1.60 -5.92 12.24
N GLY A 102 0.46 -5.24 12.20
CA GLY A 102 0.41 -3.84 11.84
C GLY A 102 -0.66 -3.03 12.60
N ARG A 103 -0.67 -1.73 12.36
CA ARG A 103 -1.68 -0.84 12.94
C ARG A 103 -3.04 -1.13 12.29
N ALA A 104 -4.08 -1.32 13.10
CA ALA A 104 -5.44 -1.47 12.61
C ALA A 104 -5.91 -0.26 11.76
N SER A 105 -5.43 0.94 12.07
CA SER A 105 -5.74 2.15 11.30
C SER A 105 -5.20 2.15 9.86
N ASN A 106 -4.28 1.26 9.53
CA ASN A 106 -3.75 1.07 8.19
C ASN A 106 -4.45 -0.06 7.42
N ALA A 107 -5.34 -0.80 8.07
CA ALA A 107 -6.07 -1.92 7.48
C ALA A 107 -7.47 -1.49 7.01
N TYR A 108 -7.89 -2.03 5.86
CA TYR A 108 -9.20 -1.79 5.27
C TYR A 108 -9.84 -3.11 4.90
N LEU A 109 -11.13 -3.26 5.21
CA LEU A 109 -11.89 -4.46 4.82
C LEU A 109 -11.86 -4.63 3.30
N LEU A 110 -11.57 -5.85 2.88
CA LEU A 110 -11.56 -6.24 1.49
C LEU A 110 -12.92 -6.86 1.13
N PRO A 111 -13.64 -6.33 0.13
CA PRO A 111 -14.89 -6.93 -0.32
C PRO A 111 -14.68 -8.37 -0.81
N ASP A 112 -15.65 -9.26 -0.57
CA ASP A 112 -15.59 -10.67 -1.00
C ASP A 112 -15.45 -10.84 -2.51
N SER A 113 -15.94 -9.87 -3.29
CA SER A 113 -15.82 -9.86 -4.75
C SER A 113 -14.38 -9.61 -5.25
N VAL A 114 -13.46 -9.19 -4.38
CA VAL A 114 -12.06 -8.93 -4.74
C VAL A 114 -11.22 -10.14 -4.34
N SER A 115 -10.55 -10.77 -5.31
CA SER A 115 -9.62 -11.87 -5.04
C SER A 115 -8.35 -11.39 -4.35
N ASP A 116 -7.64 -12.28 -3.64
CA ASP A 116 -6.39 -11.94 -2.96
C ASP A 116 -5.31 -11.49 -3.96
N VAL A 117 -5.27 -12.08 -5.16
CA VAL A 117 -4.36 -11.64 -6.22
C VAL A 117 -4.66 -10.22 -6.68
N ALA A 118 -5.94 -9.87 -6.85
CA ALA A 118 -6.34 -8.51 -7.17
C ALA A 118 -6.07 -7.54 -6.02
N ALA A 119 -6.21 -8.00 -4.77
CA ALA A 119 -5.93 -7.20 -3.58
C ALA A 119 -4.45 -6.82 -3.47
N GLY A 120 -3.52 -7.68 -3.89
CA GLY A 120 -2.09 -7.35 -3.99
C GLY A 120 -1.78 -6.22 -4.98
N LEU A 121 -2.73 -5.83 -5.83
CA LEU A 121 -2.60 -4.72 -6.78
C LEU A 121 -3.29 -3.43 -6.31
N ILE A 122 -3.88 -3.42 -5.13
CA ILE A 122 -4.61 -2.22 -4.64
C ILE A 122 -3.66 -1.06 -4.37
N ASP A 123 -2.47 -1.32 -3.82
CA ASP A 123 -1.50 -0.27 -3.56
C ASP A 123 -1.07 0.47 -4.86
N PRO A 124 -0.56 -0.20 -5.91
CA PRO A 124 -0.28 0.45 -7.17
C PRO A 124 -1.53 1.07 -7.84
N LEU A 125 -2.72 0.48 -7.63
CA LEU A 125 -3.97 1.06 -8.13
C LEU A 125 -4.30 2.39 -7.44
N MET A 126 -4.06 2.52 -6.12
CA MET A 126 -4.26 3.78 -5.41
C MET A 126 -3.35 4.89 -5.95
N VAL A 127 -2.09 4.56 -6.26
CA VAL A 127 -1.15 5.50 -6.89
C VAL A 127 -1.68 5.97 -8.26
N ALA A 128 -2.11 5.03 -9.10
CA ALA A 128 -2.67 5.33 -10.42
C ALA A 128 -3.97 6.15 -10.31
N TYR A 129 -4.85 5.80 -9.38
CA TYR A 129 -6.10 6.53 -9.12
C TYR A 129 -5.83 7.97 -8.68
N HIS A 130 -4.88 8.15 -7.75
CA HIS A 130 -4.48 9.48 -7.31
C HIS A 130 -3.93 10.33 -8.46
N ALA A 131 -3.09 9.77 -9.33
CA ALA A 131 -2.54 10.42 -10.50
C ALA A 131 -3.67 10.91 -11.46
N VAL A 132 -4.63 10.03 -11.78
CA VAL A 132 -5.78 10.38 -12.63
C VAL A 132 -6.63 11.47 -11.98
N ARG A 133 -6.91 11.39 -10.68
CA ARG A 133 -7.65 12.45 -9.97
C ARG A 133 -6.93 13.80 -9.97
N LYS A 134 -5.61 13.80 -9.86
CA LYS A 134 -4.79 15.02 -9.84
C LYS A 134 -4.57 15.61 -11.23
N SER A 135 -4.64 14.80 -12.28
CA SER A 135 -4.42 15.27 -13.67
C SER A 135 -5.52 16.23 -14.16
N GLY A 136 -6.71 16.19 -13.54
CA GLY A 136 -7.85 16.99 -13.97
C GLY A 136 -8.48 16.52 -15.29
N ILE A 137 -8.22 15.28 -15.72
CA ILE A 137 -8.83 14.66 -16.91
C ILE A 137 -10.36 14.84 -16.88
N ARG A 138 -10.89 15.29 -17.97
CA ARG A 138 -12.33 15.50 -18.20
C ARG A 138 -12.85 14.61 -19.31
N LEU A 139 -14.16 14.49 -19.40
CA LEU A 139 -14.84 13.76 -20.46
C LEU A 139 -14.37 14.28 -21.84
N GLN A 140 -14.05 13.37 -22.76
CA GLN A 140 -13.55 13.62 -24.12
C GLN A 140 -12.11 14.15 -24.22
N ASP A 141 -11.37 14.26 -23.12
CA ASP A 141 -9.95 14.59 -23.20
C ASP A 141 -9.16 13.46 -23.90
N LYS A 142 -8.17 13.86 -24.67
CA LYS A 142 -7.18 12.92 -25.26
C LYS A 142 -6.01 12.80 -24.28
N VAL A 143 -5.78 11.59 -23.78
CA VAL A 143 -4.77 11.29 -22.76
C VAL A 143 -3.64 10.48 -23.37
N LEU A 144 -2.41 10.94 -23.21
CA LEU A 144 -1.20 10.19 -23.52
C LEU A 144 -0.55 9.73 -22.21
N VAL A 145 -0.36 8.41 -22.07
CA VAL A 145 0.38 7.83 -20.93
C VAL A 145 1.75 7.38 -21.42
N ILE A 146 2.81 7.95 -20.84
CA ILE A 146 4.19 7.59 -21.17
C ILE A 146 4.68 6.59 -20.12
N GLY A 147 4.93 5.36 -20.57
CA GLY A 147 5.30 4.22 -19.74
C GLY A 147 4.19 3.17 -19.63
N ALA A 148 4.49 1.93 -20.03
CA ALA A 148 3.53 0.82 -20.06
C ALA A 148 3.76 -0.20 -18.93
N GLY A 149 4.40 0.21 -17.82
CA GLY A 149 4.48 -0.57 -16.60
C GLY A 149 3.12 -0.67 -15.89
N ILE A 150 3.06 -1.35 -14.75
CA ILE A 150 1.80 -1.60 -14.02
C ILE A 150 1.02 -0.31 -13.73
N ILE A 151 1.70 0.74 -13.25
CA ILE A 151 1.08 2.04 -12.97
C ILE A 151 0.53 2.68 -14.25
N GLY A 152 1.30 2.69 -15.33
CA GLY A 152 0.85 3.28 -16.61
C GLY A 152 -0.35 2.55 -17.21
N GLN A 153 -0.40 1.23 -17.13
CA GLN A 153 -1.55 0.44 -17.56
C GLN A 153 -2.80 0.76 -16.72
N MET A 154 -2.65 0.85 -15.40
CA MET A 154 -3.75 1.23 -14.50
C MET A 154 -4.22 2.67 -14.74
N ILE A 155 -3.31 3.63 -14.96
CA ILE A 155 -3.65 5.00 -15.33
C ILE A 155 -4.47 5.01 -16.63
N GLY A 156 -4.02 4.29 -17.66
CA GLY A 156 -4.74 4.20 -18.93
C GLY A 156 -6.15 3.62 -18.78
N ALA A 157 -6.29 2.56 -17.97
CA ALA A 157 -7.59 1.94 -17.69
C ALA A 157 -8.52 2.90 -16.91
N LEU A 158 -7.99 3.62 -15.92
CA LEU A 158 -8.75 4.59 -15.13
C LEU A 158 -9.11 5.83 -15.93
N ALA A 159 -8.18 6.37 -16.74
CA ALA A 159 -8.44 7.49 -17.61
C ALA A 159 -9.55 7.18 -18.64
N LYS A 160 -9.54 5.97 -19.21
CA LYS A 160 -10.63 5.51 -20.08
C LYS A 160 -11.98 5.43 -19.40
N LYS A 161 -12.02 5.15 -18.09
CA LYS A 161 -13.26 5.15 -17.29
C LYS A 161 -13.73 6.55 -16.90
N ALA A 162 -12.81 7.50 -16.84
CA ALA A 162 -13.12 8.90 -16.54
C ALA A 162 -13.68 9.66 -17.74
N GLY A 163 -13.59 9.11 -18.96
CA GLY A 163 -14.09 9.67 -20.20
C GLY A 163 -13.23 9.40 -21.39
#